data_b1b42d8c863d89c0414b69259bfcd493
#
_entry.id   b1b42d8c863d89c0414b69259bfcd493
#
_cell.length_a   1.000
_cell.length_b   1.000
_cell.length_c   1.000
_cell.angle_alpha   90.00
_cell.angle_beta   90.00
_cell.angle_gamma   90.00
#
_symmetry.space_group_name_H-M   'P 1'
#
loop_
_entity.id
_entity.type
_entity.pdbx_description
1 polymer ?
#
loop_
_entity_poly.entity_id
_entity_poly.type
_entity_poly.pdbx_seq_one_letter_code
_entity_poly.pdbx_strand_id
1 'polypeptide(L)'
;MEREILKKRHSKVVKLIEQTGIDALIVGKKSNLYYLTGLRPIGTAILLIRRTGELKVYGSKLDFFEPEEATNEISIETGNSSKGPFQIFLDDIKDAKYLEADEDAGMLVSNMIKNKHLLLKSGNNFVEKLRRVKDEMEIKMISKSCVTARRIIDEIIENVKPGVSERSLAKTIEKRIIEESDEKAFEILVASGNRSAIPHGKPTEKRINENELVVIDMGVEIQGYKSDITRTVLVGGKDEQKRKILETVIEAHDAAVRKVQAGVKISEVSKEADVIIERAGMKDFILHSLGHGVGLDVHEEPTVNSKNEEILEAGNVITIEPGIYIRGLGGARWEDTILVENKGYKILTEY
;
A
#
# COMPACT_ATOMS: atom_id res chain seq x y z
N MET A 1 15.96 -11.41 -1.51
CA MET A 1 14.91 -11.79 -2.52
C MET A 1 15.46 -12.88 -3.41
N GLU A 2 14.67 -13.92 -3.73
CA GLU A 2 15.16 -15.04 -4.53
C GLU A 2 15.48 -14.61 -5.97
N ARG A 3 16.64 -15.02 -6.48
CA ARG A 3 17.17 -14.66 -7.81
C ARG A 3 16.18 -14.99 -8.94
N GLU A 4 15.48 -16.11 -8.84
CA GLU A 4 14.54 -16.56 -9.86
C GLU A 4 13.31 -15.64 -9.97
N ILE A 5 12.84 -15.10 -8.84
CA ILE A 5 11.74 -14.14 -8.78
C ILE A 5 12.12 -12.85 -9.49
N LEU A 6 13.31 -12.30 -9.20
CA LEU A 6 13.81 -11.10 -9.87
C LEU A 6 13.90 -11.31 -11.39
N LYS A 7 14.42 -12.44 -11.87
CA LYS A 7 14.46 -12.75 -13.30
C LYS A 7 13.09 -12.75 -13.96
N LYS A 8 12.08 -13.32 -13.30
CA LYS A 8 10.70 -13.30 -13.82
C LYS A 8 10.15 -11.87 -13.90
N ARG A 9 10.40 -11.04 -12.88
CA ARG A 9 9.98 -9.63 -12.87
C ARG A 9 10.69 -8.82 -13.96
N HIS A 10 12.02 -8.99 -14.11
CA HIS A 10 12.79 -8.36 -15.17
C HIS A 10 12.26 -8.74 -16.56
N SER A 11 12.01 -10.02 -16.81
CA SER A 11 11.48 -10.48 -18.11
C SER A 11 10.12 -9.83 -18.43
N LYS A 12 9.25 -9.65 -17.43
CA LYS A 12 7.96 -8.97 -17.61
C LYS A 12 8.15 -7.49 -17.97
N VAL A 13 9.06 -6.78 -17.30
CA VAL A 13 9.34 -5.37 -17.58
C VAL A 13 9.95 -5.19 -18.96
N VAL A 14 10.96 -6.00 -19.32
CA VAL A 14 11.60 -5.94 -20.66
C VAL A 14 10.57 -6.17 -21.75
N LYS A 15 9.67 -7.15 -21.58
CA LYS A 15 8.58 -7.38 -22.53
C LYS A 15 7.66 -6.18 -22.70
N LEU A 16 7.35 -5.47 -21.61
CA LEU A 16 6.56 -4.22 -21.68
C LEU A 16 7.31 -3.12 -22.44
N ILE A 17 8.61 -2.95 -22.16
CA ILE A 17 9.46 -2.00 -22.89
C ILE A 17 9.47 -2.31 -24.40
N GLU A 18 9.61 -3.58 -24.79
CA GLU A 18 9.54 -4.01 -26.19
C GLU A 18 8.19 -3.68 -26.84
N GLN A 19 7.09 -3.97 -26.16
CA GLN A 19 5.74 -3.75 -26.69
C GLN A 19 5.40 -2.25 -26.86
N THR A 20 5.94 -1.39 -26.00
CA THR A 20 5.68 0.06 -26.03
C THR A 20 6.62 0.83 -26.95
N GLY A 21 7.71 0.18 -27.39
CA GLY A 21 8.68 0.79 -28.31
C GLY A 21 9.56 1.86 -27.68
N ILE A 22 9.59 1.99 -26.35
CA ILE A 22 10.51 2.88 -25.63
C ILE A 22 11.95 2.31 -25.66
N ASP A 23 12.94 3.17 -25.51
CA ASP A 23 14.35 2.77 -25.49
C ASP A 23 14.78 2.27 -24.12
N ALA A 24 14.22 2.89 -23.07
CA ALA A 24 14.44 2.47 -21.68
C ALA A 24 13.32 2.96 -20.75
N LEU A 25 13.19 2.26 -19.61
CA LEU A 25 12.38 2.64 -18.46
C LEU A 25 13.29 3.16 -17.35
N ILE A 26 12.91 4.26 -16.74
CA ILE A 26 13.59 4.87 -15.60
C ILE A 26 12.70 4.73 -14.36
N VAL A 27 13.25 4.16 -13.29
CA VAL A 27 12.54 3.89 -12.05
C VAL A 27 13.22 4.62 -10.90
N GLY A 28 12.49 5.49 -10.21
CA GLY A 28 12.96 6.27 -9.06
C GLY A 28 12.18 5.99 -7.78
N LYS A 29 10.96 5.47 -7.89
CA LYS A 29 10.13 5.12 -6.75
C LYS A 29 10.76 3.95 -5.98
N LYS A 30 11.02 4.16 -4.68
CA LYS A 30 11.75 3.19 -3.84
C LYS A 30 11.11 1.80 -3.84
N SER A 31 9.79 1.72 -3.76
CA SER A 31 9.05 0.45 -3.81
C SER A 31 9.20 -0.28 -5.15
N ASN A 32 9.19 0.46 -6.27
CA ASN A 32 9.43 -0.09 -7.60
C ASN A 32 10.87 -0.58 -7.77
N LEU A 33 11.82 0.20 -7.27
CA LEU A 33 13.23 -0.17 -7.28
C LEU A 33 13.44 -1.45 -6.46
N TYR A 34 12.89 -1.52 -5.24
CA TYR A 34 12.95 -2.72 -4.41
C TYR A 34 12.30 -3.93 -5.10
N TYR A 35 11.12 -3.76 -5.70
CA TYR A 35 10.43 -4.82 -6.44
C TYR A 35 11.29 -5.45 -7.53
N LEU A 36 12.04 -4.62 -8.25
CA LEU A 36 12.84 -5.05 -9.40
C LEU A 36 14.27 -5.47 -9.03
N THR A 37 14.81 -5.01 -7.91
CA THR A 37 16.22 -5.22 -7.60
C THR A 37 16.48 -5.91 -6.27
N GLY A 38 15.52 -5.86 -5.33
CA GLY A 38 15.73 -6.24 -3.94
C GLY A 38 16.52 -5.22 -3.12
N LEU A 39 16.99 -4.12 -3.72
CA LEU A 39 17.78 -3.09 -3.05
C LEU A 39 16.88 -2.05 -2.37
N ARG A 40 17.31 -1.60 -1.19
CA ARG A 40 16.63 -0.55 -0.40
C ARG A 40 17.59 0.64 -0.15
N PRO A 41 17.83 1.48 -1.16
CA PRO A 41 18.70 2.63 -0.95
C PRO A 41 18.08 3.62 0.04
N ILE A 42 18.91 4.13 0.96
CA ILE A 42 18.50 5.12 1.97
C ILE A 42 18.18 6.45 1.28
N GLY A 43 19.06 6.89 0.40
CA GLY A 43 18.93 8.15 -0.35
C GLY A 43 18.23 8.01 -1.70
N THR A 44 18.60 8.90 -2.61
CA THR A 44 18.07 8.92 -3.99
C THR A 44 18.81 7.94 -4.87
N ALA A 45 18.05 7.04 -5.51
CA ALA A 45 18.59 6.13 -6.52
C ALA A 45 17.69 6.10 -7.75
N ILE A 46 18.29 5.80 -8.90
CA ILE A 46 17.59 5.63 -10.18
C ILE A 46 17.98 4.26 -10.74
N LEU A 47 16.99 3.48 -11.15
CA LEU A 47 17.21 2.25 -11.94
C LEU A 47 16.89 2.55 -13.40
N LEU A 48 17.82 2.29 -14.27
CA LEU A 48 17.66 2.31 -15.72
C LEU A 48 17.50 0.88 -16.22
N ILE A 49 16.42 0.62 -16.96
CA ILE A 49 16.15 -0.67 -17.60
C ILE A 49 16.10 -0.45 -19.10
N ARG A 50 17.07 -0.98 -19.83
CA ARG A 50 17.13 -0.86 -21.28
C ARG A 50 16.28 -1.93 -21.96
N ARG A 51 15.86 -1.66 -23.18
CA ARG A 51 15.20 -2.65 -24.05
C ARG A 51 16.04 -3.92 -24.26
N THR A 52 17.36 -3.82 -24.16
CA THR A 52 18.29 -4.97 -24.24
C THR A 52 18.22 -5.91 -23.04
N GLY A 53 17.50 -5.52 -21.96
CA GLY A 53 17.45 -6.24 -20.69
C GLY A 53 18.57 -5.86 -19.70
N GLU A 54 19.42 -4.89 -20.04
CA GLU A 54 20.43 -4.36 -19.11
C GLU A 54 19.74 -3.56 -18.00
N LEU A 55 20.12 -3.84 -16.75
CA LEU A 55 19.67 -3.14 -15.54
C LEU A 55 20.85 -2.48 -14.85
N LYS A 56 20.75 -1.17 -14.62
CA LYS A 56 21.79 -0.40 -13.93
C LYS A 56 21.20 0.59 -12.94
N VAL A 57 21.64 0.49 -11.70
CA VAL A 57 21.23 1.38 -10.59
C VAL A 57 22.27 2.47 -10.41
N TYR A 58 21.84 3.71 -10.31
CA TYR A 58 22.67 4.89 -10.06
C TYR A 58 22.29 5.51 -8.72
N GLY A 59 23.28 5.76 -7.87
CA GLY A 59 23.05 6.37 -6.58
C GLY A 59 24.35 6.62 -5.81
N SER A 60 24.25 7.24 -4.64
CA SER A 60 25.42 7.52 -3.83
C SER A 60 26.04 6.22 -3.27
N LYS A 61 27.36 6.16 -3.20
CA LYS A 61 28.06 5.05 -2.52
C LYS A 61 27.61 4.87 -1.07
N LEU A 62 27.17 5.94 -0.43
CA LEU A 62 26.67 5.92 0.95
C LEU A 62 25.33 5.20 1.09
N ASP A 63 24.59 5.04 0.00
CA ASP A 63 23.25 4.43 -0.03
C ASP A 63 23.28 2.92 -0.24
N PHE A 64 24.45 2.36 -0.62
CA PHE A 64 24.64 0.94 -0.94
C PHE A 64 25.71 0.34 -0.02
N PHE A 65 25.43 0.29 1.27
CA PHE A 65 26.39 -0.19 2.28
C PHE A 65 26.61 -1.71 2.24
N GLU A 66 25.69 -2.48 1.68
CA GLU A 66 25.76 -3.93 1.57
C GLU A 66 25.63 -4.38 0.11
N PRO A 67 26.69 -4.19 -0.73
CA PRO A 67 26.64 -4.58 -2.15
C PRO A 67 26.55 -6.11 -2.38
N GLU A 68 26.71 -6.94 -1.33
CA GLU A 68 26.66 -8.40 -1.44
C GLU A 68 25.23 -8.93 -1.75
N GLU A 69 24.20 -8.15 -1.49
CA GLU A 69 22.80 -8.50 -1.83
C GLU A 69 22.43 -8.18 -3.28
N ALA A 70 23.20 -7.37 -3.97
CA ALA A 70 22.97 -7.12 -5.41
C ALA A 70 23.24 -8.41 -6.19
N THR A 71 22.25 -8.89 -6.92
CA THR A 71 22.44 -10.04 -7.81
C THR A 71 23.45 -9.66 -8.89
N ASN A 72 24.31 -10.59 -9.34
CA ASN A 72 25.30 -10.37 -10.40
C ASN A 72 24.71 -9.87 -11.75
N GLU A 73 23.41 -9.69 -11.82
CA GLU A 73 22.68 -9.25 -13.02
C GLU A 73 22.34 -7.74 -12.99
N ILE A 74 22.54 -7.07 -11.83
CA ILE A 74 22.28 -5.63 -11.68
C ILE A 74 23.60 -4.94 -11.40
N SER A 75 23.99 -4.03 -12.28
CA SER A 75 25.16 -3.19 -12.04
C SER A 75 24.80 -1.98 -11.21
N ILE A 76 25.64 -1.64 -10.22
CA ILE A 76 25.49 -0.45 -9.37
C ILE A 76 26.57 0.56 -9.73
N GLU A 77 26.16 1.75 -10.12
CA GLU A 77 27.04 2.87 -10.47
C GLU A 77 26.98 3.95 -9.38
N THR A 78 28.08 4.14 -8.68
CA THR A 78 28.17 5.10 -7.58
C THR A 78 28.99 6.36 -7.93
N GLY A 79 29.39 6.48 -9.19
CA GLY A 79 30.26 7.57 -9.64
C GLY A 79 31.74 7.25 -9.52
N ASN A 80 32.57 8.16 -9.98
CA ASN A 80 34.04 8.08 -9.94
C ASN A 80 34.63 9.44 -9.53
N SER A 81 35.96 9.56 -9.56
CA SER A 81 36.68 10.79 -9.18
C SER A 81 36.32 12.02 -10.02
N SER A 82 35.75 11.84 -11.21
CA SER A 82 35.44 12.94 -12.14
C SER A 82 33.95 13.18 -12.35
N LYS A 83 33.09 12.18 -12.12
CA LYS A 83 31.65 12.26 -12.36
C LYS A 83 30.86 11.59 -11.25
N GLY A 84 29.82 12.26 -10.76
CA GLY A 84 28.82 11.66 -9.88
C GLY A 84 27.90 10.67 -10.61
N PRO A 85 27.18 9.80 -9.87
CA PRO A 85 26.36 8.74 -10.46
C PRO A 85 25.30 9.27 -11.43
N PHE A 86 24.65 10.39 -11.11
CA PHE A 86 23.62 10.96 -11.98
C PHE A 86 24.17 11.63 -13.24
N GLN A 87 25.45 12.08 -13.24
CA GLN A 87 26.10 12.55 -14.45
C GLN A 87 26.40 11.38 -15.40
N ILE A 88 26.82 10.23 -14.84
CA ILE A 88 27.01 8.99 -15.62
C ILE A 88 25.68 8.49 -16.17
N PHE A 89 24.61 8.54 -15.36
CA PHE A 89 23.25 8.23 -15.82
C PHE A 89 22.85 9.08 -17.05
N LEU A 90 23.10 10.39 -17.03
CA LEU A 90 22.80 11.28 -18.16
C LEU A 90 23.63 10.94 -19.40
N ASP A 91 24.89 10.53 -19.24
CA ASP A 91 25.73 10.05 -20.33
C ASP A 91 25.19 8.74 -20.91
N ASP A 92 24.68 7.86 -20.06
CA ASP A 92 24.14 6.57 -20.48
C ASP A 92 22.81 6.68 -21.24
N ILE A 93 22.04 7.73 -21.05
CA ILE A 93 20.77 7.96 -21.76
C ILE A 93 20.87 8.96 -22.93
N LYS A 94 22.06 9.52 -23.22
CA LYS A 94 22.24 10.62 -24.21
C LYS A 94 21.75 10.30 -25.60
N ASP A 95 21.85 9.04 -26.02
CA ASP A 95 21.49 8.55 -27.37
C ASP A 95 20.05 7.99 -27.43
N ALA A 96 19.34 7.95 -26.29
CA ALA A 96 17.94 7.53 -26.25
C ALA A 96 17.02 8.62 -26.86
N LYS A 97 15.94 8.18 -27.51
CA LYS A 97 14.91 9.06 -28.09
C LYS A 97 13.62 9.05 -27.28
N TYR A 98 13.23 7.87 -26.83
CA TYR A 98 11.97 7.63 -26.14
C TYR A 98 12.23 6.97 -24.79
N LEU A 99 12.03 7.71 -23.72
CA LEU A 99 12.12 7.23 -22.34
C LEU A 99 10.76 7.26 -21.66
N GLU A 100 10.51 6.29 -20.82
CA GLU A 100 9.41 6.29 -19.87
C GLU A 100 9.99 6.33 -18.47
N ALA A 101 9.30 7.01 -17.53
CA ALA A 101 9.71 7.08 -16.14
C ALA A 101 8.51 6.84 -15.23
N ASP A 102 8.73 6.24 -14.05
CA ASP A 102 7.75 6.36 -12.99
C ASP A 102 7.68 7.82 -12.50
N GLU A 103 6.67 8.15 -11.71
CA GLU A 103 6.40 9.54 -11.33
C GLU A 103 7.58 10.18 -10.60
N ASP A 104 8.21 9.46 -9.66
CA ASP A 104 9.33 9.95 -8.87
C ASP A 104 10.56 10.19 -9.74
N ALA A 105 10.89 9.25 -10.62
CA ALA A 105 11.98 9.43 -11.59
C ALA A 105 11.66 10.55 -12.58
N GLY A 106 10.41 10.65 -13.04
CA GLY A 106 9.97 11.69 -13.96
C GLY A 106 10.20 13.09 -13.41
N MET A 107 9.85 13.34 -12.16
CA MET A 107 10.10 14.61 -11.47
C MET A 107 11.60 14.91 -11.31
N LEU A 108 12.40 13.90 -10.92
CA LEU A 108 13.83 14.05 -10.73
C LEU A 108 14.57 14.30 -12.04
N VAL A 109 14.30 13.49 -13.07
CA VAL A 109 15.06 13.46 -14.33
C VAL A 109 14.65 14.58 -15.28
N SER A 110 13.39 15.05 -15.28
CA SER A 110 12.91 16.13 -16.15
C SER A 110 13.73 17.42 -16.00
N ASN A 111 14.16 17.73 -14.78
CA ASN A 111 15.01 18.89 -14.51
C ASN A 111 16.47 18.71 -14.92
N MET A 112 16.92 17.48 -15.08
CA MET A 112 18.31 17.13 -15.44
C MET A 112 18.52 17.03 -16.95
N ILE A 113 17.46 16.62 -17.69
CA ILE A 113 17.54 16.44 -19.15
C ILE A 113 17.44 17.77 -19.86
N LYS A 114 18.57 18.22 -20.42
CA LYS A 114 18.64 19.42 -21.27
C LYS A 114 18.51 19.13 -22.75
N ASN A 115 18.48 17.85 -23.16
CA ASN A 115 18.45 17.43 -24.54
C ASN A 115 17.02 17.56 -25.11
N LYS A 116 16.80 18.47 -26.06
CA LYS A 116 15.51 18.74 -26.71
C LYS A 116 15.02 17.61 -27.63
N HIS A 117 15.87 16.65 -27.97
CA HIS A 117 15.51 15.52 -28.86
C HIS A 117 15.06 14.27 -28.09
N LEU A 118 15.13 14.30 -26.76
CA LEU A 118 14.75 13.19 -25.91
C LEU A 118 13.31 13.43 -25.43
N LEU A 119 12.42 12.48 -25.74
CA LEU A 119 11.05 12.47 -25.25
C LEU A 119 10.99 11.62 -23.98
N LEU A 120 10.77 12.29 -22.84
CA LEU A 120 10.49 11.65 -21.56
C LEU A 120 8.96 11.68 -21.34
N LYS A 121 8.38 10.51 -21.14
CA LYS A 121 6.99 10.34 -20.68
C LYS A 121 6.99 9.83 -19.25
N SER A 122 5.94 10.12 -18.53
CA SER A 122 5.67 9.56 -17.19
C SER A 122 4.16 9.32 -17.04
N GLY A 123 3.79 8.43 -16.11
CA GLY A 123 2.39 8.17 -15.76
C GLY A 123 1.79 6.90 -16.37
N ASN A 124 2.55 6.07 -17.08
CA ASN A 124 2.04 4.76 -17.54
C ASN A 124 2.07 3.68 -16.44
N ASN A 125 2.69 3.95 -15.30
CA ASN A 125 2.72 3.09 -14.10
C ASN A 125 3.06 1.62 -14.43
N PHE A 126 4.10 1.39 -15.27
CA PHE A 126 4.44 0.04 -15.75
C PHE A 126 4.76 -0.93 -14.62
N VAL A 127 5.54 -0.49 -13.64
CA VAL A 127 5.95 -1.35 -12.53
C VAL A 127 4.79 -1.56 -11.57
N GLU A 128 4.02 -0.52 -11.29
CA GLU A 128 2.82 -0.59 -10.43
C GLU A 128 1.79 -1.58 -10.99
N LYS A 129 1.58 -1.60 -12.30
CA LYS A 129 0.69 -2.58 -12.95
C LYS A 129 1.18 -4.02 -12.77
N LEU A 130 2.50 -4.25 -12.79
CA LEU A 130 3.06 -5.57 -12.52
C LEU A 130 2.91 -5.98 -11.06
N ARG A 131 3.04 -5.03 -10.12
CA ARG A 131 2.89 -5.21 -8.67
C ARG A 131 1.45 -5.51 -8.25
N ARG A 132 0.48 -5.17 -9.10
CA ARG A 132 -0.95 -5.41 -8.83
C ARG A 132 -1.25 -6.90 -8.58
N VAL A 133 -0.65 -7.80 -9.36
CA VAL A 133 -0.78 -9.25 -9.19
C VAL A 133 0.45 -9.78 -8.45
N LYS A 134 0.27 -10.13 -7.20
CA LYS A 134 1.33 -10.57 -6.28
C LYS A 134 1.81 -11.98 -6.63
N ASP A 135 3.12 -12.18 -6.59
CA ASP A 135 3.69 -13.52 -6.63
C ASP A 135 3.63 -14.22 -5.26
N GLU A 136 3.97 -15.51 -5.22
CA GLU A 136 3.88 -16.33 -4.01
C GLU A 136 4.71 -15.78 -2.84
N MET A 137 5.89 -15.22 -3.13
CA MET A 137 6.76 -14.63 -2.11
C MET A 137 6.13 -13.35 -1.55
N GLU A 138 5.57 -12.48 -2.40
CA GLU A 138 4.86 -11.27 -1.98
C GLU A 138 3.68 -11.62 -1.08
N ILE A 139 2.84 -12.58 -1.51
CA ILE A 139 1.69 -13.06 -0.73
C ILE A 139 2.15 -13.58 0.64
N LYS A 140 3.23 -14.35 0.69
CA LYS A 140 3.80 -14.86 1.94
C LYS A 140 4.23 -13.74 2.89
N MET A 141 4.89 -12.70 2.38
CA MET A 141 5.34 -11.56 3.20
C MET A 141 4.17 -10.70 3.66
N ILE A 142 3.23 -10.37 2.78
CA ILE A 142 2.00 -9.64 3.13
C ILE A 142 1.20 -10.43 4.18
N SER A 143 1.03 -11.74 4.01
CA SER A 143 0.34 -12.59 5.00
C SER A 143 1.02 -12.54 6.37
N LYS A 144 2.36 -12.56 6.41
CA LYS A 144 3.10 -12.43 7.67
C LYS A 144 2.86 -11.07 8.33
N SER A 145 2.86 -9.98 7.56
CA SER A 145 2.53 -8.64 8.07
C SER A 145 1.10 -8.58 8.60
N CYS A 146 0.12 -9.14 7.85
CA CYS A 146 -1.28 -9.17 8.25
C CYS A 146 -1.53 -9.94 9.54
N VAL A 147 -0.95 -11.13 9.71
CA VAL A 147 -1.07 -11.93 10.93
C VAL A 147 -0.44 -11.21 12.13
N THR A 148 0.70 -10.54 11.93
CA THR A 148 1.33 -9.75 12.98
C THR A 148 0.46 -8.55 13.37
N ALA A 149 -0.08 -7.80 12.40
CA ALA A 149 -0.97 -6.67 12.66
C ALA A 149 -2.26 -7.12 13.38
N ARG A 150 -2.84 -8.25 12.96
CA ARG A 150 -4.04 -8.83 13.60
C ARG A 150 -3.77 -9.14 15.07
N ARG A 151 -2.68 -9.79 15.40
CA ARG A 151 -2.33 -10.13 16.79
C ARG A 151 -2.16 -8.87 17.65
N ILE A 152 -1.50 -7.84 17.11
CA ILE A 152 -1.30 -6.58 17.82
C ILE A 152 -2.64 -5.90 18.08
N ILE A 153 -3.50 -5.74 17.06
CA ILE A 153 -4.78 -5.03 17.21
C ILE A 153 -5.73 -5.74 18.18
N ASP A 154 -5.75 -7.08 18.19
CA ASP A 154 -6.57 -7.86 19.14
C ASP A 154 -6.13 -7.59 20.59
N GLU A 155 -4.82 -7.59 20.86
CA GLU A 155 -4.29 -7.23 22.20
C GLU A 155 -4.64 -5.78 22.60
N ILE A 156 -4.62 -4.86 21.64
CA ILE A 156 -4.96 -3.45 21.88
C ILE A 156 -6.45 -3.27 22.18
N ILE A 157 -7.33 -3.97 21.48
CA ILE A 157 -8.78 -3.90 21.69
C ILE A 157 -9.15 -4.26 23.14
N GLU A 158 -8.50 -5.24 23.75
CA GLU A 158 -8.71 -5.61 25.14
C GLU A 158 -8.37 -4.47 26.13
N ASN A 159 -7.51 -3.54 25.72
CA ASN A 159 -7.10 -2.38 26.51
C ASN A 159 -7.92 -1.12 26.25
N VAL A 160 -8.89 -1.15 25.33
CA VAL A 160 -9.80 -0.04 25.05
C VAL A 160 -10.84 0.07 26.15
N LYS A 161 -10.67 1.05 27.04
CA LYS A 161 -11.58 1.28 28.19
C LYS A 161 -11.59 2.75 28.61
N PRO A 162 -12.63 3.18 29.35
CA PRO A 162 -12.72 4.55 29.84
C PRO A 162 -11.50 5.00 30.61
N GLY A 163 -11.08 6.25 30.38
CA GLY A 163 -9.93 6.88 31.03
C GLY A 163 -8.60 6.68 30.30
N VAL A 164 -8.46 5.68 29.41
CA VAL A 164 -7.27 5.52 28.57
C VAL A 164 -7.27 6.59 27.47
N SER A 165 -6.11 7.20 27.16
CA SER A 165 -6.03 8.20 26.08
C SER A 165 -5.75 7.57 24.73
N GLU A 166 -6.22 8.22 23.65
CA GLU A 166 -5.92 7.82 22.26
C GLU A 166 -4.41 7.67 22.06
N ARG A 167 -3.63 8.63 22.55
CA ARG A 167 -2.16 8.62 22.44
C ARG A 167 -1.50 7.48 23.22
N SER A 168 -2.07 7.10 24.36
CA SER A 168 -1.56 5.97 25.13
C SER A 168 -1.71 4.66 24.37
N LEU A 169 -2.87 4.43 23.73
CA LEU A 169 -3.10 3.26 22.86
C LEU A 169 -2.13 3.28 21.67
N ALA A 170 -2.00 4.41 20.97
CA ALA A 170 -1.09 4.53 19.84
C ALA A 170 0.36 4.23 20.20
N LYS A 171 0.85 4.72 21.35
CA LYS A 171 2.19 4.39 21.86
C LYS A 171 2.37 2.90 22.16
N THR A 172 1.33 2.25 22.68
CA THR A 172 1.38 0.81 22.92
C THR A 172 1.45 0.04 21.61
N ILE A 173 0.66 0.43 20.60
CA ILE A 173 0.72 -0.14 19.25
C ILE A 173 2.13 0.03 18.67
N GLU A 174 2.67 1.25 18.71
CA GLU A 174 4.00 1.56 18.16
C GLU A 174 5.11 0.72 18.82
N LYS A 175 5.04 0.55 20.15
CA LYS A 175 5.95 -0.33 20.87
C LYS A 175 5.87 -1.78 20.38
N ARG A 176 4.66 -2.32 20.19
CA ARG A 176 4.48 -3.70 19.71
C ARG A 176 4.97 -3.86 18.27
N ILE A 177 4.76 -2.87 17.41
CA ILE A 177 5.28 -2.86 16.04
C ILE A 177 6.80 -2.96 16.04
N ILE A 178 7.51 -2.16 16.87
CA ILE A 178 8.96 -2.18 16.96
C ILE A 178 9.48 -3.54 17.48
N GLU A 179 8.74 -4.20 18.37
CA GLU A 179 9.13 -5.52 18.93
C GLU A 179 8.89 -6.67 17.94
N GLU A 180 7.98 -6.56 16.97
CA GLU A 180 7.48 -7.71 16.22
C GLU A 180 7.56 -7.60 14.70
N SER A 181 7.96 -6.44 14.17
CA SER A 181 8.06 -6.16 12.74
C SER A 181 9.25 -5.27 12.42
N ASP A 182 9.47 -5.00 11.14
CA ASP A 182 10.58 -4.14 10.71
C ASP A 182 10.22 -2.66 10.91
N GLU A 183 8.96 -2.28 10.58
CA GLU A 183 8.49 -0.90 10.68
C GLU A 183 6.94 -0.85 10.72
N LYS A 184 6.37 0.31 11.07
CA LYS A 184 4.95 0.60 10.83
C LYS A 184 4.70 0.81 9.34
N ALA A 185 3.57 0.31 8.83
CA ALA A 185 3.19 0.50 7.43
C ALA A 185 2.84 1.96 7.12
N PHE A 186 2.24 2.66 8.10
CA PHE A 186 1.81 4.07 8.04
C PHE A 186 1.63 4.65 9.45
N GLU A 187 1.21 5.91 9.55
CA GLU A 187 0.96 6.56 10.83
C GLU A 187 -0.28 5.98 11.53
N ILE A 188 -0.09 5.50 12.76
CA ILE A 188 -1.14 4.86 13.56
C ILE A 188 -2.29 5.84 13.83
N LEU A 189 -3.51 5.38 13.62
CA LEU A 189 -4.74 6.10 13.85
C LEU A 189 -5.44 5.56 15.09
N VAL A 190 -5.73 6.43 16.05
CA VAL A 190 -6.65 6.15 17.16
C VAL A 190 -7.51 7.39 17.36
N ALA A 191 -8.81 7.26 17.12
CA ALA A 191 -9.75 8.35 17.26
C ALA A 191 -11.01 7.90 18.01
N SER A 192 -11.48 8.66 19.00
CA SER A 192 -12.58 8.28 19.88
C SER A 192 -13.68 9.33 19.97
N GLY A 193 -14.92 8.88 20.23
CA GLY A 193 -16.10 9.73 20.35
C GLY A 193 -16.34 10.56 19.08
N ASN A 194 -16.58 11.86 19.20
CA ASN A 194 -16.79 12.73 18.03
C ASN A 194 -15.59 12.75 17.07
N ARG A 195 -14.39 12.44 17.55
CA ARG A 195 -13.19 12.42 16.72
C ARG A 195 -13.13 11.17 15.83
N SER A 196 -13.81 10.08 16.19
CA SER A 196 -13.91 8.89 15.34
C SER A 196 -14.61 9.16 14.01
N ALA A 197 -15.34 10.29 13.89
CA ALA A 197 -15.89 10.77 12.62
C ALA A 197 -14.87 11.49 11.72
N ILE A 198 -13.58 11.49 12.06
CA ILE A 198 -12.49 12.04 11.25
C ILE A 198 -11.69 10.85 10.70
N PRO A 199 -11.81 10.50 9.40
CA PRO A 199 -11.18 9.30 8.84
C PRO A 199 -9.67 9.20 9.10
N HIS A 200 -8.94 10.33 9.05
CA HIS A 200 -7.50 10.43 9.31
C HIS A 200 -7.20 11.12 10.66
N GLY A 201 -7.99 10.82 11.70
CA GLY A 201 -7.87 11.44 13.01
C GLY A 201 -6.62 10.99 13.78
N LYS A 202 -5.57 11.84 13.84
CA LYS A 202 -4.35 11.54 14.60
C LYS A 202 -4.64 11.40 16.11
N PRO A 203 -3.94 10.48 16.82
CA PRO A 203 -4.11 10.27 18.26
C PRO A 203 -3.80 11.53 19.08
N THR A 204 -4.66 11.84 20.06
CA THR A 204 -4.52 12.98 20.97
C THR A 204 -4.51 12.55 22.44
N GLU A 205 -4.38 13.52 23.35
CA GLU A 205 -4.51 13.28 24.79
C GLU A 205 -5.97 13.07 25.25
N LYS A 206 -6.94 13.10 24.31
CA LYS A 206 -8.33 12.81 24.63
C LYS A 206 -8.44 11.44 25.28
N ARG A 207 -9.14 11.40 26.42
CA ARG A 207 -9.47 10.16 27.11
C ARG A 207 -10.77 9.59 26.56
N ILE A 208 -10.80 8.29 26.40
CA ILE A 208 -11.95 7.51 25.97
C ILE A 208 -13.01 7.57 27.09
N ASN A 209 -14.28 7.73 26.73
CA ASN A 209 -15.42 7.70 27.65
C ASN A 209 -16.32 6.50 27.34
N GLU A 210 -17.24 6.21 28.29
CA GLU A 210 -18.35 5.27 28.07
C GLU A 210 -19.19 5.69 26.85
N ASN A 211 -19.71 4.71 26.13
CA ASN A 211 -20.56 4.90 24.96
C ASN A 211 -19.90 5.68 23.81
N GLU A 212 -18.58 5.62 23.68
CA GLU A 212 -17.86 6.16 22.53
C GLU A 212 -17.45 5.05 21.55
N LEU A 213 -17.54 5.37 20.25
CA LEU A 213 -16.85 4.60 19.22
C LEU A 213 -15.37 4.96 19.26
N VAL A 214 -14.50 3.95 19.16
CA VAL A 214 -13.05 4.10 19.08
C VAL A 214 -12.59 3.38 17.84
N VAL A 215 -12.14 4.13 16.84
CA VAL A 215 -11.52 3.61 15.62
C VAL A 215 -10.03 3.47 15.87
N ILE A 216 -9.48 2.29 15.58
CA ILE A 216 -8.06 1.97 15.63
C ILE A 216 -7.69 1.43 14.26
N ASP A 217 -6.71 2.08 13.63
CA ASP A 217 -6.23 1.75 12.30
C ASP A 217 -4.71 1.70 12.32
N MET A 218 -4.15 0.58 11.89
CA MET A 218 -2.72 0.29 11.95
C MET A 218 -2.29 -0.74 10.91
N GLY A 219 -1.03 -0.67 10.57
CA GLY A 219 -0.38 -1.68 9.75
C GLY A 219 1.08 -1.85 10.14
N VAL A 220 1.64 -3.00 9.81
CA VAL A 220 3.06 -3.31 10.00
C VAL A 220 3.73 -3.58 8.66
N GLU A 221 5.04 -3.39 8.62
CA GLU A 221 5.88 -3.74 7.48
C GLU A 221 6.81 -4.89 7.87
N ILE A 222 6.89 -5.92 7.03
CA ILE A 222 7.87 -7.00 7.13
C ILE A 222 8.51 -7.23 5.77
N GLN A 223 9.82 -7.08 5.69
CA GLN A 223 10.59 -7.17 4.46
C GLN A 223 10.05 -6.26 3.31
N GLY A 224 9.58 -5.04 3.69
CA GLY A 224 9.01 -4.07 2.75
C GLY A 224 7.54 -4.26 2.42
N TYR A 225 6.96 -5.40 2.76
CA TYR A 225 5.55 -5.66 2.49
C TYR A 225 4.68 -5.24 3.67
N LYS A 226 3.61 -4.52 3.34
CA LYS A 226 2.74 -3.85 4.31
C LYS A 226 1.46 -4.65 4.56
N SER A 227 0.88 -4.44 5.73
CA SER A 227 -0.48 -4.82 6.07
C SER A 227 -1.31 -3.59 6.36
N ASP A 228 -2.62 -3.74 6.32
CA ASP A 228 -3.59 -2.73 6.67
C ASP A 228 -4.77 -3.37 7.40
N ILE A 229 -5.18 -2.80 8.56
CA ILE A 229 -6.27 -3.32 9.36
C ILE A 229 -6.89 -2.23 10.23
N THR A 230 -8.20 -2.07 10.14
CA THR A 230 -8.98 -1.21 11.03
C THR A 230 -9.98 -2.01 11.86
N ARG A 231 -10.10 -1.68 13.13
CA ARG A 231 -11.15 -2.15 14.01
C ARG A 231 -11.80 -0.99 14.75
N THR A 232 -13.11 -1.06 14.92
CA THR A 232 -13.88 -0.11 15.74
C THR A 232 -14.48 -0.81 16.94
N VAL A 233 -14.37 -0.20 18.12
CA VAL A 233 -14.93 -0.68 19.37
C VAL A 233 -15.96 0.32 19.87
N LEU A 234 -17.15 -0.16 20.27
CA LEU A 234 -18.12 0.64 21.04
C LEU A 234 -17.92 0.36 22.53
N VAL A 235 -17.34 1.30 23.25
CA VAL A 235 -17.05 1.17 24.69
C VAL A 235 -18.36 1.17 25.50
N GLY A 236 -18.54 0.17 26.36
CA GLY A 236 -19.76 0.01 27.18
C GLY A 236 -21.01 -0.44 26.42
N GLY A 237 -21.06 -0.29 25.10
CA GLY A 237 -22.06 -0.91 24.20
C GLY A 237 -23.53 -0.51 24.38
N LYS A 238 -23.87 0.60 25.07
CA LYS A 238 -25.26 0.97 25.41
C LYS A 238 -25.90 1.99 24.48
N ASP A 239 -25.13 2.65 23.60
CA ASP A 239 -25.63 3.67 22.65
C ASP A 239 -26.12 2.97 21.37
N GLU A 240 -27.44 2.91 21.20
CA GLU A 240 -28.10 2.24 20.07
C GLU A 240 -27.75 2.87 18.70
N GLN A 241 -27.60 4.20 18.65
CA GLN A 241 -27.27 4.85 17.37
C GLN A 241 -25.84 4.50 16.93
N LYS A 242 -24.89 4.52 17.86
CA LYS A 242 -23.50 4.15 17.61
C LYS A 242 -23.33 2.66 17.32
N ARG A 243 -24.11 1.82 18.02
CA ARG A 243 -24.17 0.39 17.73
C ARG A 243 -24.64 0.15 16.29
N LYS A 244 -25.73 0.82 15.86
CA LYS A 244 -26.24 0.70 14.50
C LYS A 244 -25.19 1.12 13.45
N ILE A 245 -24.40 2.18 13.70
CA ILE A 245 -23.32 2.58 12.82
C ILE A 245 -22.30 1.44 12.67
N LEU A 246 -21.82 0.90 13.80
CA LEU A 246 -20.82 -0.16 13.79
C LEU A 246 -21.34 -1.45 13.13
N GLU A 247 -22.55 -1.89 13.47
CA GLU A 247 -23.17 -3.08 12.86
C GLU A 247 -23.39 -2.91 11.37
N THR A 248 -23.79 -1.72 10.90
CA THR A 248 -23.96 -1.44 9.46
C THR A 248 -22.63 -1.51 8.72
N VAL A 249 -21.56 -1.01 9.31
CA VAL A 249 -20.21 -1.06 8.70
C VAL A 249 -19.70 -2.51 8.61
N ILE A 250 -19.89 -3.30 9.66
CA ILE A 250 -19.53 -4.72 9.66
C ILE A 250 -20.34 -5.51 8.62
N GLU A 251 -21.66 -5.28 8.55
CA GLU A 251 -22.51 -5.94 7.54
C GLU A 251 -22.09 -5.54 6.12
N ALA A 252 -21.76 -4.28 5.89
CA ALA A 252 -21.29 -3.79 4.58
C ALA A 252 -19.93 -4.42 4.20
N HIS A 253 -19.01 -4.51 5.16
CA HIS A 253 -17.73 -5.21 4.98
C HIS A 253 -17.95 -6.67 4.55
N ASP A 254 -18.75 -7.43 5.33
CA ASP A 254 -19.00 -8.84 5.07
C ASP A 254 -19.69 -9.07 3.73
N ALA A 255 -20.61 -8.17 3.33
CA ALA A 255 -21.28 -8.24 2.04
C ALA A 255 -20.28 -8.06 0.89
N ALA A 256 -19.40 -7.06 0.97
CA ALA A 256 -18.38 -6.79 -0.03
C ALA A 256 -17.35 -7.93 -0.11
N VAL A 257 -16.85 -8.41 1.03
CA VAL A 257 -15.88 -9.51 1.09
C VAL A 257 -16.43 -10.78 0.43
N ARG A 258 -17.69 -11.14 0.69
CA ARG A 258 -18.32 -12.31 0.02
C ARG A 258 -18.38 -12.21 -1.50
N LYS A 259 -18.31 -11.00 -2.07
CA LYS A 259 -18.32 -10.77 -3.52
C LYS A 259 -16.92 -10.86 -4.15
N VAL A 260 -15.85 -10.83 -3.34
CA VAL A 260 -14.47 -10.84 -3.84
C VAL A 260 -14.14 -12.20 -4.48
N GLN A 261 -13.78 -12.16 -5.77
CA GLN A 261 -13.32 -13.31 -6.53
C GLN A 261 -12.67 -12.83 -7.84
N ALA A 262 -11.71 -13.61 -8.37
CA ALA A 262 -11.18 -13.34 -9.71
C ALA A 262 -12.29 -13.40 -10.78
N GLY A 263 -12.25 -12.47 -11.72
CA GLY A 263 -13.27 -12.33 -12.77
C GLY A 263 -14.44 -11.40 -12.41
N VAL A 264 -14.57 -10.98 -11.16
CA VAL A 264 -15.60 -10.04 -10.71
C VAL A 264 -15.13 -8.60 -10.95
N LYS A 265 -16.03 -7.71 -11.38
CA LYS A 265 -15.74 -6.28 -11.50
C LYS A 265 -15.56 -5.66 -10.12
N ILE A 266 -14.56 -4.80 -9.98
CA ILE A 266 -14.29 -4.07 -8.74
C ILE A 266 -15.50 -3.22 -8.32
N SER A 267 -16.19 -2.59 -9.28
CA SER A 267 -17.40 -1.82 -9.02
C SER A 267 -18.53 -2.64 -8.42
N GLU A 268 -18.63 -3.93 -8.75
CA GLU A 268 -19.64 -4.82 -8.16
C GLU A 268 -19.36 -5.11 -6.69
N VAL A 269 -18.07 -5.32 -6.32
CA VAL A 269 -17.66 -5.50 -4.93
C VAL A 269 -18.02 -4.25 -4.10
N SER A 270 -17.71 -3.06 -4.62
CA SER A 270 -18.04 -1.81 -3.92
C SER A 270 -19.53 -1.59 -3.76
N LYS A 271 -20.32 -1.93 -4.75
CA LYS A 271 -21.79 -1.78 -4.70
C LYS A 271 -22.47 -2.63 -3.63
N GLU A 272 -21.91 -3.79 -3.28
CA GLU A 272 -22.46 -4.60 -2.18
C GLU A 272 -22.43 -3.85 -0.83
N ALA A 273 -21.31 -3.19 -0.53
CA ALA A 273 -21.20 -2.36 0.68
C ALA A 273 -22.11 -1.13 0.59
N ASP A 274 -22.12 -0.43 -0.55
CA ASP A 274 -22.92 0.78 -0.77
C ASP A 274 -24.41 0.49 -0.55
N VAL A 275 -24.93 -0.64 -1.02
CA VAL A 275 -26.35 -1.04 -0.86
C VAL A 275 -26.72 -1.22 0.61
N ILE A 276 -25.85 -1.82 1.42
CA ILE A 276 -26.10 -2.01 2.87
C ILE A 276 -26.16 -0.65 3.58
N ILE A 277 -25.17 0.22 3.33
CA ILE A 277 -25.09 1.54 3.95
C ILE A 277 -26.27 2.43 3.51
N GLU A 278 -26.67 2.36 2.23
CA GLU A 278 -27.82 3.10 1.71
C GLU A 278 -29.14 2.64 2.32
N ARG A 279 -29.35 1.33 2.49
CA ARG A 279 -30.54 0.78 3.18
C ARG A 279 -30.63 1.22 4.64
N ALA A 280 -29.49 1.42 5.30
CA ALA A 280 -29.44 1.98 6.65
C ALA A 280 -29.72 3.50 6.70
N GLY A 281 -29.83 4.18 5.55
CA GLY A 281 -30.02 5.62 5.45
C GLY A 281 -28.76 6.44 5.73
N MET A 282 -27.55 5.85 5.52
CA MET A 282 -26.27 6.46 5.93
C MET A 282 -25.33 6.74 4.74
N LYS A 283 -25.82 6.71 3.50
CA LYS A 283 -25.02 6.88 2.27
C LYS A 283 -24.23 8.20 2.24
N ASP A 284 -24.85 9.29 2.71
CA ASP A 284 -24.23 10.64 2.70
C ASP A 284 -23.03 10.75 3.69
N PHE A 285 -22.79 9.74 4.50
CA PHE A 285 -21.72 9.70 5.49
C PHE A 285 -20.53 8.81 5.05
N ILE A 286 -20.52 8.32 3.82
CA ILE A 286 -19.35 7.66 3.19
C ILE A 286 -18.41 8.75 2.69
N LEU A 287 -17.15 8.75 3.13
CA LEU A 287 -16.19 9.80 2.81
C LEU A 287 -15.01 9.35 1.94
N HIS A 288 -14.85 8.04 1.69
CA HIS A 288 -13.74 7.49 0.91
C HIS A 288 -14.17 6.27 0.09
N SER A 289 -13.30 5.77 -0.77
CA SER A 289 -13.48 4.51 -1.52
C SER A 289 -13.57 3.32 -0.58
N LEU A 290 -14.12 2.21 -1.08
CA LEU A 290 -14.26 0.98 -0.29
C LEU A 290 -12.90 0.35 0.05
N GLY A 291 -11.83 0.66 -0.71
CA GLY A 291 -10.50 0.11 -0.45
C GLY A 291 -9.51 0.39 -1.56
N HIS A 292 -8.36 -0.27 -1.45
CA HIS A 292 -7.20 -0.11 -2.35
C HIS A 292 -6.36 -1.39 -2.38
N GLY A 293 -5.42 -1.47 -3.32
CA GLY A 293 -4.38 -2.49 -3.31
C GLY A 293 -3.38 -2.27 -2.17
N VAL A 294 -2.80 -3.35 -1.68
CA VAL A 294 -1.74 -3.34 -0.64
C VAL A 294 -0.59 -4.23 -1.10
N GLY A 295 0.64 -3.79 -0.83
CA GLY A 295 1.84 -4.55 -1.14
C GLY A 295 3.09 -3.90 -0.56
N LEU A 296 4.00 -3.45 -1.42
CA LEU A 296 5.16 -2.64 -1.02
C LEU A 296 4.78 -1.21 -0.63
N ASP A 297 3.70 -0.68 -1.19
CA ASP A 297 3.07 0.54 -0.72
C ASP A 297 1.78 0.17 0.01
N VAL A 298 1.39 0.97 1.01
CA VAL A 298 0.09 0.77 1.68
C VAL A 298 -1.05 1.03 0.71
N HIS A 299 -0.94 2.08 -0.11
CA HIS A 299 -1.89 2.38 -1.18
C HIS A 299 -1.26 2.09 -2.53
N GLU A 300 -1.76 1.08 -3.21
CA GLU A 300 -1.41 0.76 -4.60
C GLU A 300 -2.63 0.31 -5.41
N GLU A 301 -2.47 0.07 -6.71
CA GLU A 301 -3.57 -0.44 -7.53
C GLU A 301 -3.96 -1.89 -7.17
N PRO A 302 -5.26 -2.20 -7.33
CA PRO A 302 -6.35 -1.38 -7.85
C PRO A 302 -7.03 -0.54 -6.77
N THR A 303 -7.58 0.64 -7.12
CA THR A 303 -8.51 1.34 -6.24
C THR A 303 -9.87 0.64 -6.26
N VAL A 304 -10.40 0.31 -5.08
CA VAL A 304 -11.68 -0.39 -4.92
C VAL A 304 -12.80 0.63 -4.68
N ASN A 305 -13.56 0.93 -5.73
CA ASN A 305 -14.70 1.85 -5.67
C ASN A 305 -15.78 1.51 -6.71
N SER A 306 -16.97 2.10 -6.57
CA SER A 306 -18.15 1.81 -7.42
C SER A 306 -18.05 2.33 -8.87
N LYS A 307 -16.97 3.04 -9.22
CA LYS A 307 -16.71 3.55 -10.60
C LYS A 307 -15.63 2.74 -11.32
N ASN A 308 -14.90 1.87 -10.62
CA ASN A 308 -13.84 1.09 -11.22
C ASN A 308 -14.40 -0.16 -11.91
N GLU A 309 -14.42 -0.16 -13.22
CA GLU A 309 -14.94 -1.26 -14.06
C GLU A 309 -13.91 -2.34 -14.36
N GLU A 310 -12.69 -2.23 -13.82
CA GLU A 310 -11.65 -3.25 -13.95
C GLU A 310 -12.06 -4.54 -13.24
N ILE A 311 -11.44 -5.63 -13.67
CA ILE A 311 -11.72 -6.97 -13.15
C ILE A 311 -10.66 -7.35 -12.11
N LEU A 312 -11.09 -7.92 -10.99
CA LEU A 312 -10.19 -8.54 -10.02
C LEU A 312 -9.49 -9.75 -10.63
N GLU A 313 -8.21 -9.86 -10.40
CA GLU A 313 -7.37 -10.97 -10.84
C GLU A 313 -6.89 -11.79 -9.62
N ALA A 314 -6.75 -13.09 -9.79
CA ALA A 314 -6.13 -13.93 -8.76
C ALA A 314 -4.70 -13.44 -8.47
N GLY A 315 -4.37 -13.28 -7.19
CA GLY A 315 -3.12 -12.66 -6.75
C GLY A 315 -3.24 -11.16 -6.47
N ASN A 316 -4.39 -10.50 -6.76
CA ASN A 316 -4.61 -9.16 -6.20
C ASN A 316 -4.70 -9.26 -4.68
N VAL A 317 -4.09 -8.31 -3.97
CA VAL A 317 -4.28 -8.12 -2.53
C VAL A 317 -4.86 -6.73 -2.36
N ILE A 318 -6.04 -6.66 -1.75
CA ILE A 318 -6.83 -5.42 -1.61
C ILE A 318 -7.34 -5.26 -0.19
N THR A 319 -7.62 -4.04 0.25
CA THR A 319 -8.41 -3.77 1.44
C THR A 319 -9.90 -3.72 1.12
N ILE A 320 -10.72 -4.09 2.09
CA ILE A 320 -12.16 -3.85 2.11
C ILE A 320 -12.46 -3.15 3.43
N GLU A 321 -12.77 -1.84 3.37
CA GLU A 321 -12.78 -0.93 4.52
C GLU A 321 -13.99 0.04 4.52
N PRO A 322 -15.23 -0.43 4.45
CA PRO A 322 -16.37 0.48 4.53
C PRO A 322 -16.32 1.31 5.80
N GLY A 323 -16.67 2.60 5.69
CA GLY A 323 -16.68 3.53 6.80
C GLY A 323 -17.87 4.48 6.76
N ILE A 324 -18.42 4.79 7.94
CA ILE A 324 -19.51 5.76 8.17
C ILE A 324 -19.04 6.78 9.17
N TYR A 325 -19.14 8.07 8.85
CA TYR A 325 -18.58 9.17 9.64
C TYR A 325 -19.61 10.29 9.85
N ILE A 326 -20.23 10.35 11.04
CA ILE A 326 -21.31 11.29 11.38
C ILE A 326 -20.80 12.34 12.38
N ARG A 327 -20.63 13.58 11.91
CA ARG A 327 -20.17 14.68 12.76
C ARG A 327 -21.10 14.86 13.96
N GLY A 328 -20.52 15.00 15.15
CA GLY A 328 -21.26 15.15 16.42
C GLY A 328 -21.71 13.83 17.05
N LEU A 329 -21.68 12.71 16.33
CA LEU A 329 -22.05 11.39 16.84
C LEU A 329 -20.84 10.46 16.97
N GLY A 330 -20.04 10.33 15.91
CA GLY A 330 -18.89 9.45 15.80
C GLY A 330 -18.85 8.76 14.45
N GLY A 331 -17.85 7.92 14.25
CA GLY A 331 -17.69 7.12 13.03
C GLY A 331 -17.17 5.73 13.34
N ALA A 332 -17.34 4.84 12.40
CA ALA A 332 -16.80 3.48 12.41
C ALA A 332 -16.21 3.12 11.06
N ARG A 333 -15.13 2.34 11.06
CA ARG A 333 -14.54 1.64 9.91
C ARG A 333 -14.21 0.22 10.35
N TRP A 334 -14.46 -0.73 9.46
CA TRP A 334 -14.05 -2.12 9.63
C TRP A 334 -13.31 -2.56 8.39
N GLU A 335 -12.13 -3.11 8.56
CA GLU A 335 -11.23 -3.35 7.44
C GLU A 335 -10.47 -4.64 7.60
N ASP A 336 -10.35 -5.34 6.50
CA ASP A 336 -9.46 -6.48 6.35
C ASP A 336 -8.69 -6.40 5.03
N THR A 337 -7.46 -6.94 5.04
CA THR A 337 -6.66 -7.17 3.83
C THR A 337 -7.02 -8.55 3.24
N ILE A 338 -7.40 -8.56 1.97
CA ILE A 338 -8.00 -9.69 1.27
C ILE A 338 -7.13 -10.12 0.08
N LEU A 339 -6.76 -11.38 0.02
CA LEU A 339 -6.19 -12.02 -1.17
C LEU A 339 -7.31 -12.51 -2.08
N VAL A 340 -7.30 -12.08 -3.33
CA VAL A 340 -8.21 -12.56 -4.38
C VAL A 340 -7.70 -13.91 -4.89
N GLU A 341 -8.53 -14.93 -4.83
CA GLU A 341 -8.23 -16.27 -5.35
C GLU A 341 -9.01 -16.57 -6.63
N ASN A 342 -8.64 -17.62 -7.36
CA ASN A 342 -9.37 -18.05 -8.56
C ASN A 342 -10.84 -18.36 -8.28
N LYS A 343 -11.11 -18.90 -7.08
CA LYS A 343 -12.48 -19.19 -6.60
C LYS A 343 -12.60 -18.65 -5.18
N GLY A 344 -13.20 -17.46 -5.05
CA GLY A 344 -13.38 -16.80 -3.77
C GLY A 344 -12.16 -15.98 -3.34
N TYR A 345 -11.89 -15.95 -2.05
CA TYR A 345 -10.93 -15.06 -1.41
C TYR A 345 -10.32 -15.71 -0.15
N LYS A 346 -9.24 -15.13 0.32
CA LYS A 346 -8.68 -15.41 1.65
C LYS A 346 -8.49 -14.10 2.41
N ILE A 347 -9.02 -14.01 3.62
CA ILE A 347 -8.77 -12.88 4.52
C ILE A 347 -7.38 -13.09 5.14
N LEU A 348 -6.42 -12.19 4.85
CA LEU A 348 -5.06 -12.31 5.33
C LEU A 348 -4.90 -11.80 6.77
N THR A 349 -5.81 -10.95 7.22
CA THR A 349 -5.91 -10.40 8.58
C THR A 349 -6.79 -11.25 9.51
N GLU A 350 -7.11 -12.50 9.13
CA GLU A 350 -7.69 -13.54 9.99
C GLU A 350 -6.66 -14.64 10.30
N TYR A 351 -6.91 -15.43 11.37
CA TYR A 351 -6.05 -16.56 11.78
C TYR A 351 -6.28 -17.81 10.95
#